data_07705c2523964b50e0d47c8bbc100ab4
#
_entry.id   07705c2523964b50e0d47c8bbc100ab4
#
_cell.length_a   1.000
_cell.length_b   1.000
_cell.length_c   1.000
_cell.angle_alpha   90.00
_cell.angle_beta   90.00
_cell.angle_gamma   90.00
#
_symmetry.space_group_name_H-M   'P 1'
#
loop_
_entity.id
_entity.type
_entity.pdbx_description
1 polymer ?
#
loop_
_entity_poly.entity_id
_entity_poly.type
_entity_poly.pdbx_seq_one_letter_code
_entity_poly.pdbx_strand_id
1 'polypeptide(L)'
;MKKTMRLIALLVFLAVSRQTSAQEKIRVGQGSISLQSGLMYIGKDRGLFAKYGLTTEVIYIPGGSTNVQVLVSGNLDLSQLSGAPGVAANLEGADLIYFVGLLDKLNYQLITRPEIKSIEQLKGKKFGVSRFGSSADFGMRAMLKLVGVDPVKEATILQIGDEPARIAAIKSANIDGTVANAPFGTEAERLNSILSPTPSKWIFHFSTPDC
;
A
#
# COMPACT_ATOMS: atom_id res chain seq x y z
N MET A 1 -39.85 -55.61 -5.01
CA MET A 1 -39.99 -54.45 -4.10
C MET A 1 -38.67 -54.10 -3.36
N LYS A 2 -37.98 -55.02 -2.66
CA LYS A 2 -36.76 -54.69 -1.89
C LYS A 2 -35.58 -54.20 -2.74
N LYS A 3 -35.40 -54.72 -4.00
CA LYS A 3 -34.32 -54.29 -4.90
C LYS A 3 -34.53 -52.90 -5.50
N THR A 4 -35.79 -52.60 -5.86
CA THR A 4 -36.14 -51.25 -6.40
C THR A 4 -36.03 -50.18 -5.33
N MET A 5 -36.40 -50.50 -4.08
CA MET A 5 -36.28 -49.55 -2.93
C MET A 5 -34.78 -49.26 -2.62
N ARG A 6 -33.87 -50.23 -2.74
CA ARG A 6 -32.44 -50.03 -2.56
C ARG A 6 -31.83 -49.20 -3.69
N LEU A 7 -32.31 -49.35 -4.92
CA LEU A 7 -31.82 -48.55 -6.07
C LEU A 7 -32.26 -47.09 -5.95
N ILE A 8 -33.49 -46.86 -5.51
CA ILE A 8 -33.99 -45.50 -5.27
C ILE A 8 -33.24 -44.81 -4.10
N ALA A 9 -32.96 -45.55 -3.01
CA ALA A 9 -32.16 -45.02 -1.89
C ALA A 9 -30.74 -44.69 -2.31
N LEU A 10 -30.11 -45.47 -3.21
CA LEU A 10 -28.77 -45.19 -3.73
C LEU A 10 -28.76 -43.94 -4.63
N LEU A 11 -29.79 -43.80 -5.48
CA LEU A 11 -29.94 -42.60 -6.35
C LEU A 11 -30.22 -41.32 -5.53
N VAL A 12 -30.98 -41.40 -4.47
CA VAL A 12 -31.22 -40.28 -3.57
C VAL A 12 -29.95 -39.91 -2.81
N PHE A 13 -29.14 -40.90 -2.39
CA PHE A 13 -27.86 -40.65 -1.73
C PHE A 13 -26.82 -39.97 -2.66
N LEU A 14 -26.80 -40.34 -3.94
CA LEU A 14 -25.96 -39.71 -4.97
C LEU A 14 -26.44 -38.27 -5.32
N ALA A 15 -27.73 -37.98 -5.24
CA ALA A 15 -28.28 -36.66 -5.54
C ALA A 15 -28.05 -35.65 -4.40
N VAL A 16 -27.75 -36.10 -3.18
CA VAL A 16 -27.46 -35.26 -2.00
C VAL A 16 -25.98 -34.93 -1.84
N SER A 17 -25.12 -35.40 -2.74
CA SER A 17 -23.74 -34.91 -2.86
C SER A 17 -23.79 -33.43 -3.29
N ARG A 18 -24.25 -32.55 -2.40
CA ARG A 18 -24.06 -31.11 -2.56
C ARG A 18 -22.56 -30.93 -2.71
N GLN A 19 -22.12 -30.53 -3.90
CA GLN A 19 -20.80 -29.97 -4.08
C GLN A 19 -20.72 -28.78 -3.11
N THR A 20 -20.20 -29.01 -1.92
CA THR A 20 -19.65 -27.94 -1.11
C THR A 20 -18.52 -27.39 -1.94
N SER A 21 -18.81 -26.38 -2.75
CA SER A 21 -17.77 -25.61 -3.43
C SER A 21 -16.87 -25.11 -2.31
N ALA A 22 -15.70 -25.71 -2.19
CA ALA A 22 -14.70 -25.22 -1.26
C ALA A 22 -14.43 -23.76 -1.67
N GLN A 23 -14.64 -22.84 -0.75
CA GLN A 23 -14.34 -21.45 -1.03
C GLN A 23 -12.85 -21.34 -1.37
N GLU A 24 -12.57 -20.75 -2.52
CA GLU A 24 -11.19 -20.51 -2.93
C GLU A 24 -10.56 -19.46 -1.99
N LYS A 25 -9.44 -19.83 -1.37
CA LYS A 25 -8.72 -18.95 -0.45
C LYS A 25 -7.74 -18.09 -1.25
N ILE A 26 -7.89 -16.77 -1.11
CA ILE A 26 -7.03 -15.77 -1.74
C ILE A 26 -6.27 -15.00 -0.65
N ARG A 27 -4.95 -15.01 -0.74
CA ARG A 27 -4.03 -14.26 0.12
C ARG A 27 -3.74 -12.92 -0.52
N VAL A 28 -4.13 -11.84 0.15
CA VAL A 28 -3.99 -10.47 -0.36
C VAL A 28 -2.98 -9.70 0.48
N GLY A 29 -1.88 -9.31 -0.13
CA GLY A 29 -0.87 -8.46 0.49
C GLY A 29 -1.31 -7.00 0.57
N GLN A 30 -1.03 -6.38 1.70
CA GLN A 30 -1.32 -4.97 1.98
C GLN A 30 -0.02 -4.25 2.35
N GLY A 31 0.40 -3.28 1.52
CA GLY A 31 1.71 -2.62 1.66
C GLY A 31 1.73 -1.42 2.61
N SER A 32 0.59 -0.84 2.93
CA SER A 32 0.47 0.36 3.77
C SER A 32 -0.87 0.40 4.51
N ILE A 33 -0.94 1.23 5.55
CA ILE A 33 -2.18 1.59 6.23
C ILE A 33 -2.67 2.91 5.65
N SER A 34 -3.76 2.86 4.89
CA SER A 34 -4.32 4.03 4.20
C SER A 34 -5.83 3.87 4.06
N LEU A 35 -6.55 4.92 3.67
CA LEU A 35 -7.98 4.83 3.40
C LEU A 35 -8.29 3.80 2.29
N GLN A 36 -7.45 3.71 1.27
CA GLN A 36 -7.59 2.75 0.18
C GLN A 36 -7.41 1.30 0.67
N SER A 37 -6.52 1.10 1.65
CA SER A 37 -6.32 -0.21 2.28
C SER A 37 -7.60 -0.71 2.95
N GLY A 38 -8.42 0.19 3.47
CA GLY A 38 -9.70 -0.13 4.10
C GLY A 38 -10.68 -0.88 3.19
N LEU A 39 -10.60 -0.69 1.87
CA LEU A 39 -11.51 -1.33 0.91
C LEU A 39 -11.47 -2.85 0.99
N MET A 40 -10.29 -3.45 1.15
CA MET A 40 -10.14 -4.90 1.27
C MET A 40 -10.78 -5.43 2.57
N TYR A 41 -10.57 -4.72 3.67
CA TYR A 41 -11.16 -5.09 4.97
C TYR A 41 -12.68 -4.92 4.95
N ILE A 42 -13.20 -3.81 4.41
CA ILE A 42 -14.64 -3.60 4.26
C ILE A 42 -15.26 -4.68 3.37
N GLY A 43 -14.63 -5.02 2.25
CA GLY A 43 -15.09 -6.08 1.36
C GLY A 43 -15.18 -7.44 2.06
N LYS A 44 -14.17 -7.78 2.87
CA LYS A 44 -14.15 -8.98 3.70
C LYS A 44 -15.24 -8.97 4.76
N ASP A 45 -15.31 -7.90 5.57
CA ASP A 45 -16.25 -7.79 6.69
C ASP A 45 -17.72 -7.77 6.25
N ARG A 46 -17.98 -7.19 5.05
CA ARG A 46 -19.32 -7.18 4.43
C ARG A 46 -19.63 -8.45 3.65
N GLY A 47 -18.75 -9.44 3.66
CA GLY A 47 -18.94 -10.71 2.96
C GLY A 47 -19.02 -10.57 1.44
N LEU A 48 -18.49 -9.50 0.85
CA LEU A 48 -18.57 -9.28 -0.60
C LEU A 48 -17.82 -10.37 -1.37
N PHE A 49 -16.67 -10.80 -0.89
CA PHE A 49 -15.90 -11.87 -1.52
C PHE A 49 -16.59 -13.22 -1.41
N ALA A 50 -17.22 -13.49 -0.26
CA ALA A 50 -17.95 -14.74 -0.03
C ALA A 50 -19.12 -14.95 -1.01
N LYS A 51 -19.74 -13.86 -1.50
CA LYS A 51 -20.78 -13.92 -2.54
C LYS A 51 -20.28 -14.52 -3.84
N TYR A 52 -18.98 -14.45 -4.09
CA TYR A 52 -18.32 -14.99 -5.29
C TYR A 52 -17.54 -16.27 -4.98
N GLY A 53 -17.80 -16.93 -3.84
CA GLY A 53 -17.13 -18.18 -3.46
C GLY A 53 -15.68 -17.99 -3.01
N LEU A 54 -15.26 -16.75 -2.66
CA LEU A 54 -13.90 -16.43 -2.25
C LEU A 54 -13.80 -16.24 -0.74
N THR A 55 -12.76 -16.80 -0.13
CA THR A 55 -12.32 -16.48 1.23
C THR A 55 -11.03 -15.68 1.15
N THR A 56 -11.03 -14.47 1.69
CA THR A 56 -9.85 -13.59 1.63
C THR A 56 -9.09 -13.57 2.95
N GLU A 57 -7.78 -13.73 2.86
CA GLU A 57 -6.83 -13.48 3.95
C GLU A 57 -6.02 -12.23 3.61
N VAL A 58 -6.28 -11.13 4.33
CA VAL A 58 -5.54 -9.88 4.14
C VAL A 58 -4.33 -9.87 5.06
N ILE A 59 -3.13 -9.79 4.49
CA ILE A 59 -1.84 -9.89 5.17
C ILE A 59 -1.13 -8.54 5.06
N TYR A 60 -0.89 -7.90 6.20
CA TYR A 60 -0.13 -6.66 6.22
C TYR A 60 1.37 -6.94 6.12
N ILE A 61 2.00 -6.42 5.08
CA ILE A 61 3.44 -6.53 4.81
C ILE A 61 3.96 -5.12 4.54
N PRO A 62 4.61 -4.46 5.52
CA PRO A 62 5.07 -3.08 5.37
C PRO A 62 6.02 -2.87 4.19
N GLY A 63 5.68 -1.88 3.33
CA GLY A 63 6.48 -1.50 2.18
C GLY A 63 6.15 -2.26 0.90
N GLY A 64 5.89 -1.51 -0.17
CA GLY A 64 5.46 -2.06 -1.45
C GLY A 64 6.50 -2.98 -2.09
N SER A 65 7.79 -2.68 -1.96
CA SER A 65 8.87 -3.53 -2.52
C SER A 65 8.93 -4.90 -1.85
N THR A 66 8.80 -4.97 -0.52
CA THR A 66 8.71 -6.25 0.21
C THR A 66 7.47 -7.04 -0.19
N ASN A 67 6.33 -6.33 -0.34
CA ASN A 67 5.07 -6.93 -0.75
C ASN A 67 5.16 -7.58 -2.14
N VAL A 68 5.81 -6.89 -3.09
CA VAL A 68 6.08 -7.41 -4.44
C VAL A 68 6.96 -8.67 -4.39
N GLN A 69 8.00 -8.69 -3.55
CA GLN A 69 8.86 -9.88 -3.40
C GLN A 69 8.06 -11.10 -2.92
N VAL A 70 7.17 -10.91 -1.95
CA VAL A 70 6.29 -11.97 -1.44
C VAL A 70 5.27 -12.42 -2.50
N LEU A 71 4.75 -11.49 -3.31
CA LEU A 71 3.86 -11.81 -4.43
C LEU A 71 4.58 -12.64 -5.51
N VAL A 72 5.76 -12.19 -5.95
CA VAL A 72 6.57 -12.90 -6.97
C VAL A 72 7.00 -14.29 -6.50
N SER A 73 7.24 -14.46 -5.19
CA SER A 73 7.55 -15.79 -4.61
C SER A 73 6.36 -16.74 -4.53
N GLY A 74 5.15 -16.31 -4.93
CA GLY A 74 3.93 -17.14 -4.88
C GLY A 74 3.32 -17.30 -3.49
N ASN A 75 3.80 -16.54 -2.48
CA ASN A 75 3.23 -16.55 -1.13
C ASN A 75 2.02 -15.63 -0.96
N LEU A 76 1.73 -14.80 -1.95
CA LEU A 76 0.50 -14.04 -2.13
C LEU A 76 -0.10 -14.36 -3.49
N ASP A 77 -1.42 -14.24 -3.57
CA ASP A 77 -2.17 -14.41 -4.83
C ASP A 77 -2.47 -13.04 -5.45
N LEU A 78 -2.66 -12.02 -4.62
CA LEU A 78 -2.90 -10.63 -5.00
C LEU A 78 -2.14 -9.69 -4.07
N SER A 79 -1.93 -8.46 -4.53
CA SER A 79 -1.39 -7.40 -3.67
C SER A 79 -2.05 -6.06 -3.99
N GLN A 80 -2.47 -5.35 -2.94
CA GLN A 80 -2.89 -3.96 -3.04
C GLN A 80 -1.70 -3.07 -2.71
N LEU A 81 -1.12 -2.45 -3.73
CA LEU A 81 0.05 -1.58 -3.61
C LEU A 81 -0.01 -0.46 -4.67
N SER A 82 0.86 0.52 -4.56
CA SER A 82 1.00 1.52 -5.62
C SER A 82 1.74 0.98 -6.84
N GLY A 83 1.69 1.70 -7.97
CA GLY A 83 2.29 1.27 -9.22
C GLY A 83 3.81 1.10 -9.18
N ALA A 84 4.54 1.99 -8.48
CA ALA A 84 6.00 2.06 -8.59
C ALA A 84 6.75 0.74 -8.26
N PRO A 85 6.47 0.01 -7.17
CA PRO A 85 7.19 -1.23 -6.85
C PRO A 85 6.97 -2.34 -7.87
N GLY A 86 5.75 -2.50 -8.39
CA GLY A 86 5.47 -3.54 -9.38
C GLY A 86 6.01 -3.20 -10.75
N VAL A 87 5.99 -1.91 -11.15
CA VAL A 87 6.67 -1.48 -12.39
C VAL A 87 8.16 -1.75 -12.30
N ALA A 88 8.80 -1.41 -11.17
CA ALA A 88 10.22 -1.70 -10.97
C ALA A 88 10.52 -3.21 -11.09
N ALA A 89 9.71 -4.06 -10.47
CA ALA A 89 9.86 -5.51 -10.56
C ALA A 89 9.69 -6.03 -12.00
N ASN A 90 8.72 -5.51 -12.75
CA ASN A 90 8.52 -5.90 -14.15
C ASN A 90 9.70 -5.47 -15.04
N LEU A 91 10.32 -4.33 -14.78
CA LEU A 91 11.56 -3.93 -15.45
C LEU A 91 12.74 -4.85 -15.13
N GLU A 92 12.70 -5.53 -13.99
CA GLU A 92 13.67 -6.56 -13.58
C GLU A 92 13.28 -7.98 -14.02
N GLY A 93 12.19 -8.12 -14.81
CA GLY A 93 11.76 -9.38 -15.39
C GLY A 93 10.64 -10.12 -14.66
N ALA A 94 9.99 -9.50 -13.66
CA ALA A 94 8.76 -10.05 -13.10
C ALA A 94 7.60 -9.93 -14.11
N ASP A 95 6.61 -10.83 -13.99
CA ASP A 95 5.40 -10.85 -14.84
C ASP A 95 4.16 -10.50 -13.98
N LEU A 96 4.11 -9.26 -13.50
CA LEU A 96 3.02 -8.76 -12.68
C LEU A 96 2.01 -7.99 -13.52
N ILE A 97 0.72 -8.24 -13.28
CA ILE A 97 -0.39 -7.59 -13.98
C ILE A 97 -1.14 -6.67 -13.02
N TYR A 98 -1.32 -5.42 -13.41
CA TYR A 98 -2.24 -4.49 -12.77
C TYR A 98 -3.62 -4.61 -13.42
N PHE A 99 -4.60 -5.12 -12.68
CA PHE A 99 -5.95 -5.33 -13.22
C PHE A 99 -6.99 -4.30 -12.69
N VAL A 100 -6.66 -3.56 -11.63
CA VAL A 100 -7.50 -2.48 -11.08
C VAL A 100 -6.64 -1.34 -10.59
N GLY A 101 -6.99 -0.10 -10.97
CA GLY A 101 -6.47 1.13 -10.39
C GLY A 101 -7.48 1.74 -9.42
N LEU A 102 -7.07 1.97 -8.17
CA LEU A 102 -7.89 2.63 -7.16
C LEU A 102 -7.65 4.15 -7.11
N LEU A 103 -6.45 4.57 -7.47
CA LEU A 103 -6.01 5.96 -7.56
C LEU A 103 -5.14 6.13 -8.79
N ASP A 104 -5.29 7.25 -9.46
CA ASP A 104 -4.50 7.67 -10.62
C ASP A 104 -3.32 8.59 -10.26
N LYS A 105 -3.20 8.95 -8.98
CA LYS A 105 -2.21 9.90 -8.47
C LYS A 105 -1.57 9.44 -7.18
N LEU A 106 -0.33 9.87 -6.94
CA LEU A 106 0.30 9.76 -5.63
C LEU A 106 -0.21 10.90 -4.73
N ASN A 107 -0.93 10.53 -3.68
CA ASN A 107 -1.53 11.47 -2.72
C ASN A 107 -0.69 11.64 -1.45
N TYR A 108 0.63 11.73 -1.62
CA TYR A 108 1.55 11.97 -0.52
C TYR A 108 1.61 13.45 -0.13
N GLN A 109 1.72 13.68 1.18
CA GLN A 109 2.09 14.95 1.77
C GLN A 109 3.52 14.84 2.31
N LEU A 110 4.34 15.89 2.12
CA LEU A 110 5.62 16.00 2.79
C LEU A 110 5.40 16.49 4.21
N ILE A 111 5.81 15.67 5.15
CA ILE A 111 5.77 15.97 6.58
C ILE A 111 7.20 16.21 7.02
N THR A 112 7.44 17.34 7.69
CA THR A 112 8.76 17.72 8.20
C THR A 112 8.68 18.09 9.67
N ARG A 113 9.83 18.14 10.31
CA ARG A 113 9.94 18.73 11.65
C ARG A 113 9.52 20.21 11.64
N PRO A 114 8.94 20.72 12.72
CA PRO A 114 8.41 22.11 12.79
C PRO A 114 9.45 23.20 12.53
N GLU A 115 10.73 22.91 12.72
CA GLU A 115 11.83 23.84 12.51
C GLU A 115 12.12 24.09 11.02
N ILE A 116 11.69 23.17 10.14
CA ILE A 116 11.86 23.31 8.69
C ILE A 116 10.71 24.15 8.15
N LYS A 117 11.00 25.38 7.80
CA LYS A 117 10.03 26.40 7.40
C LYS A 117 10.05 26.71 5.90
N SER A 118 11.10 26.30 5.19
CA SER A 118 11.25 26.59 3.75
C SER A 118 11.87 25.42 3.01
N ILE A 119 11.76 25.44 1.67
CA ILE A 119 12.29 24.42 0.77
C ILE A 119 13.82 24.34 0.86
N GLU A 120 14.46 25.49 0.97
CA GLU A 120 15.92 25.61 1.02
C GLU A 120 16.48 24.84 2.23
N GLN A 121 15.72 24.78 3.31
CA GLN A 121 16.08 24.04 4.52
C GLN A 121 15.98 22.53 4.38
N LEU A 122 15.41 22.00 3.29
CA LEU A 122 15.37 20.56 3.01
C LEU A 122 16.74 20.02 2.58
N LYS A 123 17.63 20.87 2.09
CA LYS A 123 18.99 20.47 1.70
C LYS A 123 19.78 19.98 2.92
N GLY A 124 20.48 18.87 2.74
CA GLY A 124 21.29 18.22 3.78
C GLY A 124 20.48 17.48 4.84
N LYS A 125 19.13 17.39 4.70
CA LYS A 125 18.24 16.76 5.68
C LYS A 125 18.10 15.26 5.48
N LYS A 126 17.65 14.59 6.55
CA LYS A 126 17.41 13.14 6.59
C LYS A 126 15.91 12.87 6.41
N PHE A 127 15.55 12.06 5.43
CA PHE A 127 14.16 11.69 5.13
C PHE A 127 13.95 10.19 5.30
N GLY A 128 12.87 9.82 5.98
CA GLY A 128 12.49 8.44 6.18
C GLY A 128 11.55 7.94 5.11
N VAL A 129 11.80 6.72 4.61
CA VAL A 129 10.92 5.99 3.71
C VAL A 129 10.65 4.59 4.25
N SER A 130 9.67 3.86 3.71
CA SER A 130 9.39 2.50 4.17
C SER A 130 10.52 1.54 3.80
N ARG A 131 10.81 1.43 2.53
CA ARG A 131 11.91 0.66 1.93
C ARG A 131 12.36 1.36 0.66
N PHE A 132 13.58 1.12 0.21
CA PHE A 132 14.01 1.56 -1.11
C PHE A 132 13.20 0.84 -2.19
N GLY A 133 12.87 1.55 -3.28
CA GLY A 133 11.99 1.08 -4.35
C GLY A 133 10.50 1.03 -3.97
N SER A 134 10.12 1.42 -2.75
CA SER A 134 8.71 1.56 -2.38
C SER A 134 8.11 2.84 -2.94
N SER A 135 6.77 2.95 -2.87
CA SER A 135 6.07 4.19 -3.23
C SER A 135 6.49 5.39 -2.39
N ALA A 136 6.81 5.18 -1.10
CA ALA A 136 7.31 6.25 -0.24
C ALA A 136 8.70 6.73 -0.67
N ASP A 137 9.57 5.83 -1.10
CA ASP A 137 10.90 6.19 -1.65
C ASP A 137 10.75 6.94 -2.98
N PHE A 138 9.92 6.40 -3.88
CA PHE A 138 9.63 7.06 -5.16
C PHE A 138 9.02 8.46 -4.93
N GLY A 139 7.99 8.55 -4.09
CA GLY A 139 7.32 9.81 -3.78
C GLY A 139 8.24 10.84 -3.13
N MET A 140 9.08 10.41 -2.17
CA MET A 140 10.06 11.29 -1.52
C MET A 140 11.07 11.85 -2.54
N ARG A 141 11.66 10.98 -3.35
CA ARG A 141 12.63 11.42 -4.37
C ARG A 141 12.02 12.35 -5.41
N ALA A 142 10.81 12.04 -5.85
CA ALA A 142 10.09 12.87 -6.80
C ALA A 142 9.75 14.24 -6.20
N MET A 143 9.27 14.30 -4.95
CA MET A 143 8.99 15.56 -4.26
C MET A 143 10.25 16.42 -4.09
N LEU A 144 11.36 15.83 -3.64
CA LEU A 144 12.61 16.56 -3.50
C LEU A 144 13.08 17.15 -4.83
N LYS A 145 13.02 16.37 -5.92
CA LYS A 145 13.35 16.86 -7.26
C LYS A 145 12.47 18.01 -7.71
N LEU A 146 11.16 17.93 -7.48
CA LEU A 146 10.21 18.98 -7.85
C LEU A 146 10.48 20.32 -7.16
N VAL A 147 10.99 20.26 -5.94
CA VAL A 147 11.36 21.47 -5.19
C VAL A 147 12.83 21.88 -5.35
N GLY A 148 13.55 21.28 -6.32
CA GLY A 148 14.92 21.65 -6.64
C GLY A 148 15.98 21.11 -5.68
N VAL A 149 15.66 20.05 -4.93
CA VAL A 149 16.61 19.34 -4.06
C VAL A 149 17.00 18.01 -4.72
N ASP A 150 18.28 17.80 -4.96
CA ASP A 150 18.78 16.52 -5.49
C ASP A 150 18.68 15.43 -4.40
N PRO A 151 17.82 14.39 -4.60
CA PRO A 151 17.58 13.37 -3.58
C PRO A 151 18.78 12.42 -3.36
N VAL A 152 19.82 12.52 -4.17
CA VAL A 152 21.03 11.70 -4.06
C VAL A 152 22.19 12.49 -3.46
N LYS A 153 22.34 13.76 -3.86
CA LYS A 153 23.49 14.60 -3.49
C LYS A 153 23.18 15.52 -2.32
N GLU A 154 21.93 15.99 -2.20
CA GLU A 154 21.54 17.03 -1.27
C GLU A 154 20.58 16.55 -0.18
N ALA A 155 20.28 15.24 -0.11
CA ALA A 155 19.44 14.66 0.92
C ALA A 155 19.93 13.26 1.32
N THR A 156 19.65 12.86 2.54
CA THR A 156 19.89 11.48 3.01
C THR A 156 18.56 10.77 3.15
N ILE A 157 18.34 9.68 2.41
CA ILE A 157 17.12 8.87 2.50
C ILE A 157 17.42 7.59 3.28
N LEU A 158 16.61 7.31 4.31
CA LEU A 158 16.77 6.21 5.24
C LEU A 158 15.56 5.28 5.21
N GLN A 159 15.79 3.98 5.28
CA GLN A 159 14.72 2.99 5.46
C GLN A 159 14.35 2.91 6.94
N ILE A 160 13.15 3.37 7.28
CA ILE A 160 12.65 3.45 8.67
C ILE A 160 11.53 2.42 8.92
N GLY A 161 10.74 2.11 7.90
CA GLY A 161 9.57 1.25 8.03
C GLY A 161 8.26 1.93 7.65
N ASP A 162 7.16 1.49 8.27
CA ASP A 162 5.81 1.98 7.99
C ASP A 162 5.59 3.45 8.45
N GLU A 163 4.41 4.00 8.13
CA GLU A 163 4.06 5.37 8.48
C GLU A 163 4.19 5.66 9.99
N PRO A 164 3.65 4.83 10.90
CA PRO A 164 3.81 5.05 12.35
C PRO A 164 5.26 5.12 12.79
N ALA A 165 6.11 4.24 12.29
CA ALA A 165 7.54 4.24 12.62
C ALA A 165 8.24 5.53 12.13
N ARG A 166 7.90 6.00 10.92
CA ARG A 166 8.45 7.22 10.37
C ARG A 166 8.01 8.47 11.15
N ILE A 167 6.74 8.54 11.54
CA ILE A 167 6.23 9.62 12.40
C ILE A 167 6.93 9.61 13.78
N ALA A 168 7.13 8.44 14.38
CA ALA A 168 7.89 8.32 15.61
C ALA A 168 9.35 8.79 15.45
N ALA A 169 9.99 8.48 14.31
CA ALA A 169 11.34 8.90 14.00
C ALA A 169 11.48 10.42 13.81
N ILE A 170 10.44 11.10 13.27
CA ILE A 170 10.39 12.58 13.24
C ILE A 170 10.30 13.12 14.65
N LYS A 171 9.39 12.59 15.47
CA LYS A 171 9.21 13.06 16.88
C LYS A 171 10.47 12.92 17.71
N SER A 172 11.26 11.86 17.49
CA SER A 172 12.55 11.64 18.17
C SER A 172 13.75 12.32 17.50
N ALA A 173 13.51 13.13 16.45
CA ALA A 173 14.54 13.83 15.68
C ALA A 173 15.59 12.92 15.00
N ASN A 174 15.28 11.65 14.80
CA ASN A 174 16.13 10.71 14.04
C ASN A 174 16.09 10.97 12.53
N ILE A 175 14.97 11.52 12.04
CA ILE A 175 14.80 12.02 10.68
C ILE A 175 14.16 13.42 10.70
N ASP A 176 14.38 14.17 9.65
CA ASP A 176 13.87 15.53 9.51
C ASP A 176 12.53 15.60 8.79
N GLY A 177 12.19 14.55 8.01
CA GLY A 177 10.90 14.50 7.31
C GLY A 177 10.61 13.12 6.72
N THR A 178 9.37 12.98 6.24
CA THR A 178 8.88 11.81 5.53
C THR A 178 7.74 12.19 4.59
N VAL A 179 7.34 11.25 3.74
CA VAL A 179 6.07 11.34 3.01
C VAL A 179 5.04 10.42 3.66
N ALA A 180 3.82 10.91 3.80
CA ALA A 180 2.70 10.09 4.25
C ALA A 180 1.41 10.51 3.54
N ASN A 181 0.42 9.63 3.54
CA ASN A 181 -0.93 9.91 3.07
C ASN A 181 -1.92 9.87 4.25
N ALA A 182 -3.19 10.18 3.97
CA ALA A 182 -4.22 10.05 4.99
C ALA A 182 -4.33 8.58 5.48
N PRO A 183 -4.52 8.34 6.81
CA PRO A 183 -4.85 9.36 7.82
C PRO A 183 -3.64 10.07 8.46
N PHE A 184 -2.42 9.58 8.28
CA PHE A 184 -1.24 10.05 9.03
C PHE A 184 -0.85 11.50 8.70
N GLY A 185 -0.96 11.91 7.43
CA GLY A 185 -0.73 13.29 7.04
C GLY A 185 -1.71 14.24 7.73
N THR A 186 -3.00 13.90 7.71
CA THR A 186 -4.06 14.70 8.36
C THR A 186 -3.91 14.74 9.88
N GLU A 187 -3.48 13.63 10.50
CA GLU A 187 -3.22 13.60 11.94
C GLU A 187 -2.01 14.49 12.32
N ALA A 188 -0.97 14.46 11.52
CA ALA A 188 0.18 15.33 11.67
C ALA A 188 -0.22 16.83 11.58
N GLU A 189 -1.16 17.17 10.70
CA GLU A 189 -1.75 18.50 10.60
C GLU A 189 -2.44 18.93 11.89
N ARG A 190 -3.30 18.11 12.43
CA ARG A 190 -4.06 18.41 13.66
C ARG A 190 -3.18 18.65 14.88
N LEU A 191 -2.06 17.94 14.95
CA LEU A 191 -1.14 18.01 16.08
C LEU A 191 -0.21 19.24 16.03
N ASN A 192 -0.27 20.07 14.99
CA ASN A 192 0.59 21.26 14.76
C ASN A 192 2.09 20.99 14.93
N SER A 193 2.48 19.72 14.96
CA SER A 193 3.81 19.26 15.39
C SER A 193 4.70 18.80 14.26
N ILE A 194 4.19 18.68 13.03
CA ILE A 194 4.92 17.96 11.95
C ILE A 194 4.71 18.61 10.58
N LEU A 195 4.08 19.77 10.43
CA LEU A 195 3.78 20.29 9.11
C LEU A 195 4.71 21.39 8.63
N SER A 196 4.97 21.29 7.35
CA SER A 196 5.38 22.42 6.54
C SER A 196 4.36 23.56 6.65
N PRO A 197 4.78 24.83 6.73
CA PRO A 197 3.96 25.97 7.18
C PRO A 197 2.80 26.40 6.27
N THR A 198 2.50 25.68 5.22
CA THR A 198 1.35 26.01 4.35
C THR A 198 0.72 24.75 3.76
N PRO A 199 -0.38 24.24 4.33
CA PRO A 199 -1.06 23.04 3.84
C PRO A 199 -1.48 23.08 2.37
N SER A 200 -1.81 24.26 1.86
CA SER A 200 -2.26 24.45 0.49
C SER A 200 -1.16 24.51 -0.56
N LYS A 201 0.10 24.72 -0.18
CA LYS A 201 1.22 24.85 -1.13
C LYS A 201 2.02 23.57 -1.38
N TRP A 202 1.89 22.55 -0.54
CA TRP A 202 2.72 21.34 -0.58
C TRP A 202 1.96 20.05 -0.83
N ILE A 203 0.67 20.13 -1.17
CA ILE A 203 -0.05 18.99 -1.73
C ILE A 203 0.32 18.90 -3.20
N PHE A 204 1.36 18.15 -3.49
CA PHE A 204 1.72 17.84 -4.86
C PHE A 204 0.75 16.79 -5.39
N HIS A 205 -0.24 17.23 -6.12
CA HIS A 205 -0.97 16.34 -7.03
C HIS A 205 -0.06 16.08 -8.22
N PHE A 206 0.51 14.89 -8.31
CA PHE A 206 1.14 14.45 -9.55
C PHE A 206 0.02 14.22 -10.56
N SER A 207 -0.36 15.27 -11.29
CA SER A 207 -1.01 15.06 -12.58
C SER A 207 0.08 14.59 -13.54
N THR A 208 -0.06 13.41 -14.07
CA THR A 208 0.65 13.08 -15.31
C THR A 208 0.21 14.12 -16.34
N PRO A 209 1.13 14.79 -17.06
CA PRO A 209 0.74 15.52 -18.26
C PRO A 209 0.01 14.53 -19.15
N ASP A 210 -1.08 14.98 -19.75
CA ASP A 210 -1.92 14.20 -20.65
C ASP A 210 -1.04 13.42 -21.63
N CYS A 211 -1.16 12.05 -21.56
CA CYS A 211 -0.67 11.17 -22.62
C CYS A 211 -1.70 11.12 -23.71
#